data_aba9468e3b6300192d68613c15415ba6
#
_entry.id   aba9468e3b6300192d68613c15415ba6
#
_cell.length_a   1.000
_cell.length_b   1.000
_cell.length_c   1.000
_cell.angle_alpha   90.00
_cell.angle_beta   90.00
_cell.angle_gamma   90.00
#
_symmetry.space_group_name_H-M   'P 1'
#
loop_
_entity.id
_entity.type
_entity.pdbx_description
1 polymer ?
#
loop_
_entity_poly.entity_id
_entity_poly.type
_entity_poly.pdbx_seq_one_letter_code
_entity_poly.pdbx_strand_id
1 'polypeptide(L)'
;MNWSDFWNSIINTQPGMGEICLRLACAMLVGLVIGTEREYTHRPAGMRTHILVALGACAVSITGELLFFQYNSVVGAMPDPARLSAQVVTGVGFLGAGTIMREGFSVKGLTTAASVWAVACLGIAAGFGYYALAIFGMVFIFVTLTLFEWLQDKLVKNHNFDSSFSPSDNRDEDSFASLSSLS
;
A
#
# COMPACT_ATOMS: atom_id res chain seq x y z
N MET A 1 20.96 35.71 10.01
CA MET A 1 20.45 35.15 8.77
C MET A 1 19.38 36.10 8.27
N ASN A 2 19.60 36.77 7.12
CA ASN A 2 18.69 37.78 6.61
C ASN A 2 17.52 37.07 5.90
N TRP A 3 16.32 37.67 5.88
CA TRP A 3 15.13 37.06 5.27
C TRP A 3 15.32 36.75 3.77
N SER A 4 16.10 37.58 3.05
CA SER A 4 16.49 37.36 1.68
C SER A 4 17.42 36.13 1.51
N ASP A 5 18.35 35.91 2.44
CA ASP A 5 19.29 34.78 2.38
C ASP A 5 18.56 33.46 2.65
N PHE A 6 17.54 33.48 3.52
CA PHE A 6 16.67 32.34 3.76
C PHE A 6 15.91 31.94 2.48
N TRP A 7 15.27 32.90 1.80
CA TRP A 7 14.55 32.62 0.56
C TRP A 7 15.46 32.18 -0.58
N ASN A 8 16.61 32.81 -0.74
CA ASN A 8 17.62 32.42 -1.75
C ASN A 8 18.15 30.99 -1.51
N SER A 9 18.34 30.61 -0.25
CA SER A 9 18.74 29.25 0.11
C SER A 9 17.66 28.21 -0.28
N ILE A 10 16.38 28.53 -0.08
CA ILE A 10 15.27 27.65 -0.44
C ILE A 10 15.13 27.53 -1.97
N ILE A 11 15.24 28.64 -2.70
CA ILE A 11 15.04 28.68 -4.16
C ILE A 11 16.19 27.99 -4.91
N ASN A 12 17.43 28.09 -4.39
CA ASN A 12 18.64 27.56 -5.02
C ASN A 12 19.05 26.16 -4.50
N THR A 13 18.18 25.48 -3.74
CA THR A 13 18.44 24.09 -3.34
C THR A 13 18.43 23.16 -4.55
N GLN A 14 19.26 22.12 -4.51
CA GLN A 14 19.23 21.01 -5.46
C GLN A 14 18.68 19.78 -4.73
N PRO A 15 17.56 19.19 -5.12
CA PRO A 15 16.66 19.60 -6.23
C PRO A 15 15.91 20.90 -5.94
N GLY A 16 15.58 21.66 -7.01
CA GLY A 16 14.86 22.94 -6.89
C GLY A 16 13.45 22.78 -6.33
N MET A 17 12.89 23.86 -5.74
CA MET A 17 11.55 23.84 -5.10
C MET A 17 10.44 23.32 -6.03
N GLY A 18 10.49 23.66 -7.32
CA GLY A 18 9.52 23.17 -8.31
C GLY A 18 9.58 21.64 -8.46
N GLU A 19 10.78 21.09 -8.46
CA GLU A 19 10.98 19.64 -8.54
C GLU A 19 10.55 18.94 -7.25
N ILE A 20 10.84 19.50 -6.09
CA ILE A 20 10.36 18.98 -4.81
C ILE A 20 8.83 18.92 -4.79
N CYS A 21 8.14 19.98 -5.21
CA CYS A 21 6.68 19.99 -5.31
C CYS A 21 6.15 18.93 -6.28
N LEU A 22 6.81 18.75 -7.43
CA LEU A 22 6.43 17.73 -8.42
C LEU A 22 6.60 16.30 -7.86
N ARG A 23 7.69 16.02 -7.17
CA ARG A 23 7.97 14.74 -6.52
C ARG A 23 6.91 14.41 -5.47
N LEU A 24 6.57 15.38 -4.61
CA LEU A 24 5.52 15.24 -3.60
C LEU A 24 4.13 15.06 -4.24
N ALA A 25 3.82 15.82 -5.31
CA ALA A 25 2.57 15.65 -6.04
C ALA A 25 2.46 14.26 -6.68
N CYS A 26 3.54 13.75 -7.25
CA CYS A 26 3.60 12.38 -7.77
C CYS A 26 3.36 11.33 -6.68
N ALA A 27 4.03 11.45 -5.53
CA ALA A 27 3.82 10.57 -4.39
C ALA A 27 2.39 10.62 -3.86
N MET A 28 1.82 11.84 -3.77
CA MET A 28 0.42 12.03 -3.37
C MET A 28 -0.54 11.32 -4.34
N LEU A 29 -0.32 11.44 -5.65
CA LEU A 29 -1.12 10.79 -6.67
C LEU A 29 -1.06 9.26 -6.56
N VAL A 30 0.13 8.69 -6.34
CA VAL A 30 0.31 7.25 -6.10
C VAL A 30 -0.51 6.80 -4.89
N GLY A 31 -0.38 7.51 -3.76
CA GLY A 31 -1.13 7.19 -2.55
C GLY A 31 -2.64 7.37 -2.72
N LEU A 32 -3.06 8.39 -3.48
CA LEU A 32 -4.47 8.66 -3.77
C LEU A 32 -5.10 7.52 -4.57
N VAL A 33 -4.48 7.12 -5.69
CA VAL A 33 -5.06 6.10 -6.59
C VAL A 33 -5.19 4.76 -5.89
N ILE A 34 -4.13 4.29 -5.23
CA ILE A 34 -4.15 3.00 -4.53
C ILE A 34 -5.07 3.08 -3.30
N GLY A 35 -4.98 4.16 -2.54
CA GLY A 35 -5.78 4.36 -1.33
C GLY A 35 -7.27 4.49 -1.59
N THR A 36 -7.68 5.10 -2.71
CA THR A 36 -9.10 5.22 -3.11
C THR A 36 -9.69 3.84 -3.38
N GLU A 37 -8.97 2.97 -4.07
CA GLU A 37 -9.39 1.59 -4.32
C GLU A 37 -9.55 0.83 -2.98
N ARG A 38 -8.59 0.98 -2.06
CA ARG A 38 -8.66 0.34 -0.73
C ARG A 38 -9.81 0.87 0.13
N GLU A 39 -10.12 2.14 0.05
CA GLU A 39 -11.26 2.75 0.75
C GLU A 39 -12.58 2.29 0.16
N TYR A 40 -12.70 2.22 -1.17
CA TYR A 40 -13.88 1.71 -1.85
C TYR A 40 -14.18 0.24 -1.50
N THR A 41 -13.14 -0.58 -1.33
CA THR A 41 -13.28 -1.99 -0.93
C THR A 41 -13.33 -2.20 0.59
N HIS A 42 -13.52 -1.12 1.37
CA HIS A 42 -13.67 -1.15 2.85
C HIS A 42 -12.52 -1.84 3.57
N ARG A 43 -11.27 -1.62 3.11
CA ARG A 43 -10.07 -2.19 3.75
C ARG A 43 -9.60 -1.32 4.92
N PRO A 44 -8.89 -1.88 5.93
CA PRO A 44 -8.48 -1.17 7.14
C PRO A 44 -7.64 0.09 6.90
N ALA A 45 -6.75 0.10 5.88
CA ALA A 45 -6.00 1.26 5.46
C ALA A 45 -6.60 1.81 4.16
N GLY A 46 -7.19 3.00 4.23
CA GLY A 46 -7.82 3.71 3.10
C GLY A 46 -6.94 4.79 2.50
N MET A 47 -7.58 5.74 1.81
CA MET A 47 -6.95 6.81 1.03
C MET A 47 -5.98 7.66 1.88
N ARG A 48 -6.40 8.13 3.05
CA ARG A 48 -5.57 8.99 3.92
C ARG A 48 -4.27 8.31 4.34
N THR A 49 -4.35 7.03 4.71
CA THR A 49 -3.19 6.25 5.14
C THR A 49 -2.18 6.10 4.01
N HIS A 50 -2.62 5.71 2.81
CA HIS A 50 -1.74 5.52 1.65
C HIS A 50 -1.09 6.83 1.19
N ILE A 51 -1.84 7.95 1.17
CA ILE A 51 -1.29 9.27 0.84
C ILE A 51 -0.20 9.67 1.84
N LEU A 52 -0.47 9.56 3.14
CA LEU A 52 0.49 9.96 4.17
C LEU A 52 1.76 9.10 4.15
N VAL A 53 1.63 7.81 3.92
CA VAL A 53 2.78 6.89 3.79
C VAL A 53 3.62 7.22 2.56
N ALA A 54 2.98 7.45 1.40
CA ALA A 54 3.69 7.85 0.17
C ALA A 54 4.44 9.18 0.33
N LEU A 55 3.75 10.20 0.89
CA LEU A 55 4.34 11.52 1.14
C LEU A 55 5.49 11.46 2.14
N GLY A 56 5.33 10.72 3.24
CA GLY A 56 6.38 10.55 4.24
C GLY A 56 7.62 9.87 3.66
N ALA A 57 7.43 8.80 2.89
CA ALA A 57 8.51 8.10 2.21
C ALA A 57 9.23 8.99 1.17
N CYS A 58 8.47 9.76 0.39
CA CYS A 58 8.99 10.72 -0.57
C CYS A 58 9.81 11.82 0.12
N ALA A 59 9.28 12.42 1.19
CA ALA A 59 9.97 13.47 1.94
C ALA A 59 11.30 13.00 2.54
N VAL A 60 11.34 11.77 3.08
CA VAL A 60 12.58 11.18 3.62
C VAL A 60 13.60 10.97 2.51
N SER A 61 13.21 10.54 1.31
CA SER A 61 14.10 10.34 0.17
C SER A 61 14.67 11.67 -0.33
N ILE A 62 13.83 12.70 -0.45
CA ILE A 62 14.29 14.07 -0.79
C ILE A 62 15.26 14.58 0.26
N THR A 63 14.98 14.37 1.55
CA THR A 63 15.89 14.77 2.62
C THR A 63 17.24 14.08 2.52
N GLY A 64 17.27 12.77 2.20
CA GLY A 64 18.51 12.03 1.97
C GLY A 64 19.35 12.61 0.83
N GLU A 65 18.70 12.99 -0.28
CA GLU A 65 19.35 13.63 -1.42
C GLU A 65 19.88 15.02 -1.07
N LEU A 66 19.11 15.84 -0.37
CA LEU A 66 19.54 17.16 0.10
C LEU A 66 20.76 17.08 1.03
N LEU A 67 20.76 16.13 1.96
CA LEU A 67 21.90 15.90 2.84
C LEU A 67 23.14 15.45 2.06
N PHE A 68 22.98 14.60 1.04
CA PHE A 68 24.07 14.21 0.16
C PHE A 68 24.72 15.43 -0.50
N PHE A 69 23.95 16.31 -1.12
CA PHE A 69 24.47 17.51 -1.76
C PHE A 69 25.13 18.48 -0.76
N GLN A 70 24.53 18.65 0.41
CA GLN A 70 25.05 19.54 1.45
C GLN A 70 26.42 19.06 2.00
N TYR A 71 26.56 17.78 2.33
CA TYR A 71 27.77 17.26 2.94
C TYR A 71 28.85 16.89 1.96
N ASN A 72 28.52 16.51 0.73
CA ASN A 72 29.50 16.20 -0.30
C ASN A 72 30.37 17.43 -0.68
N SER A 73 29.81 18.63 -0.61
CA SER A 73 30.50 19.87 -0.89
C SER A 73 31.42 20.35 0.25
N VAL A 74 31.16 19.94 1.51
CA VAL A 74 31.81 20.51 2.71
C VAL A 74 32.92 19.62 3.25
N VAL A 75 32.80 18.29 3.22
CA VAL A 75 33.68 17.39 4.00
C VAL A 75 34.42 16.37 3.11
N GLY A 76 34.12 16.29 1.80
CA GLY A 76 34.63 15.19 0.97
C GLY A 76 34.16 13.80 1.41
N ALA A 77 33.25 13.73 2.40
CA ALA A 77 32.58 12.51 2.79
C ALA A 77 31.45 12.23 1.80
N MET A 78 31.33 10.98 1.35
CA MET A 78 30.21 10.55 0.48
C MET A 78 29.09 9.95 1.36
N PRO A 79 28.14 10.75 1.89
CA PRO A 79 26.99 10.18 2.58
C PRO A 79 26.15 9.41 1.57
N ASP A 80 25.65 8.24 1.98
CA ASP A 80 24.74 7.45 1.14
C ASP A 80 23.33 8.06 1.19
N PRO A 81 22.79 8.61 0.08
CA PRO A 81 21.47 9.22 0.05
C PRO A 81 20.35 8.21 0.28
N ALA A 82 20.58 6.93 -0.01
CA ALA A 82 19.59 5.88 0.17
C ALA A 82 19.47 5.40 1.62
N ARG A 83 20.39 5.78 2.50
CA ARG A 83 20.43 5.29 3.89
C ARG A 83 19.18 5.61 4.68
N LEU A 84 18.63 6.80 4.54
CA LEU A 84 17.38 7.20 5.19
C LEU A 84 16.18 6.43 4.60
N SER A 85 16.13 6.27 3.29
CA SER A 85 15.07 5.54 2.61
C SER A 85 15.06 4.04 2.98
N ALA A 86 16.22 3.44 3.22
CA ALA A 86 16.31 2.06 3.73
C ALA A 86 15.63 1.90 5.10
N GLN A 87 15.72 2.92 5.98
CA GLN A 87 15.02 2.91 7.26
C GLN A 87 13.49 3.05 7.10
N VAL A 88 13.03 3.77 6.08
CA VAL A 88 11.58 3.85 5.75
C VAL A 88 11.05 2.46 5.39
N VAL A 89 11.75 1.72 4.52
CA VAL A 89 11.36 0.36 4.11
C VAL A 89 11.20 -0.56 5.32
N THR A 90 12.12 -0.47 6.28
CA THR A 90 12.05 -1.23 7.54
C THR A 90 10.91 -0.74 8.44
N GLY A 91 10.79 0.58 8.63
CA GLY A 91 9.81 1.19 9.52
C GLY A 91 8.37 1.01 9.08
N VAL A 92 8.11 1.03 7.78
CA VAL A 92 6.76 0.78 7.23
C VAL A 92 6.28 -0.65 7.49
N GLY A 93 7.21 -1.60 7.69
CA GLY A 93 6.87 -2.95 8.14
C GLY A 93 6.08 -2.96 9.46
N PHE A 94 6.37 -2.04 10.39
CA PHE A 94 5.61 -1.87 11.64
C PHE A 94 4.18 -1.39 11.39
N LEU A 95 3.98 -0.42 10.48
CA LEU A 95 2.64 0.04 10.09
C LEU A 95 1.86 -1.08 9.40
N GLY A 96 2.52 -1.82 8.50
CA GLY A 96 1.93 -2.99 7.85
C GLY A 96 1.50 -4.05 8.87
N ALA A 97 2.35 -4.40 9.81
CA ALA A 97 2.02 -5.35 10.87
C ALA A 97 0.80 -4.90 11.70
N GLY A 98 0.66 -3.60 11.94
CA GLY A 98 -0.49 -3.01 12.64
C GLY A 98 -1.83 -3.18 11.91
N THR A 99 -1.82 -3.49 10.61
CA THR A 99 -3.04 -3.78 9.84
C THR A 99 -3.43 -5.26 9.82
N ILE A 100 -2.55 -6.15 10.30
CA ILE A 100 -2.78 -7.59 10.32
C ILE A 100 -3.48 -7.97 11.62
N MET A 101 -4.69 -8.50 11.50
CA MET A 101 -5.50 -8.94 12.64
C MET A 101 -5.80 -10.42 12.53
N ARG A 102 -5.74 -11.12 13.68
CA ARG A 102 -6.12 -12.53 13.81
C ARG A 102 -7.47 -12.62 14.48
N GLU A 103 -8.42 -13.24 13.80
CA GLU A 103 -9.75 -13.55 14.33
C GLU A 103 -9.93 -15.08 14.36
N GLY A 104 -9.71 -15.71 15.51
CA GLY A 104 -9.69 -17.16 15.65
C GLY A 104 -8.60 -17.81 14.79
N PHE A 105 -9.00 -18.65 13.82
CA PHE A 105 -8.09 -19.30 12.86
C PHE A 105 -7.86 -18.50 11.59
N SER A 106 -8.55 -17.38 11.37
CA SER A 106 -8.43 -16.54 10.19
C SER A 106 -7.48 -15.37 10.42
N VAL A 107 -6.67 -15.04 9.42
CA VAL A 107 -5.78 -13.87 9.41
C VAL A 107 -6.28 -12.90 8.33
N LYS A 108 -6.59 -11.66 8.73
CA LYS A 108 -7.05 -10.58 7.86
C LYS A 108 -6.00 -9.47 7.77
N GLY A 109 -6.03 -8.67 6.70
CA GLY A 109 -5.19 -7.48 6.55
C GLY A 109 -3.84 -7.71 5.86
N LEU A 110 -3.49 -8.93 5.43
CA LEU A 110 -2.22 -9.22 4.75
C LEU A 110 -2.04 -8.40 3.46
N THR A 111 -3.07 -8.34 2.61
CA THR A 111 -3.04 -7.52 1.38
C THR A 111 -2.93 -6.04 1.70
N THR A 112 -3.60 -5.57 2.77
CA THR A 112 -3.49 -4.18 3.23
C THR A 112 -2.08 -3.85 3.69
N ALA A 113 -1.44 -4.72 4.47
CA ALA A 113 -0.05 -4.58 4.89
C ALA A 113 0.89 -4.48 3.68
N ALA A 114 0.70 -5.36 2.69
CA ALA A 114 1.48 -5.36 1.46
C ALA A 114 1.27 -4.09 0.63
N SER A 115 0.04 -3.57 0.51
CA SER A 115 -0.25 -2.33 -0.22
C SER A 115 0.36 -1.10 0.44
N VAL A 116 0.32 -0.98 1.77
CA VAL A 116 0.97 0.09 2.54
C VAL A 116 2.48 0.08 2.33
N TRP A 117 3.11 -1.10 2.38
CA TRP A 117 4.54 -1.26 2.13
C TRP A 117 4.90 -0.88 0.69
N ALA A 118 4.15 -1.36 -0.30
CA ALA A 118 4.39 -1.09 -1.71
C ALA A 118 4.26 0.41 -2.04
N VAL A 119 3.26 1.09 -1.48
CA VAL A 119 3.08 2.54 -1.66
C VAL A 119 4.23 3.34 -1.06
N ALA A 120 4.79 2.92 0.07
CA ALA A 120 6.00 3.53 0.62
C ALA A 120 7.18 3.41 -0.35
N CYS A 121 7.40 2.23 -0.96
CA CYS A 121 8.44 2.03 -1.96
C CYS A 121 8.26 2.93 -3.20
N LEU A 122 7.03 3.11 -3.68
CA LEU A 122 6.74 4.03 -4.78
C LEU A 122 6.92 5.50 -4.36
N GLY A 123 6.62 5.85 -3.12
CA GLY A 123 6.92 7.15 -2.53
C GLY A 123 8.42 7.46 -2.52
N ILE A 124 9.25 6.46 -2.17
CA ILE A 124 10.72 6.55 -2.25
C ILE A 124 11.15 6.80 -3.69
N ALA A 125 10.62 6.05 -4.67
CA ALA A 125 10.93 6.20 -6.08
C ALA A 125 10.58 7.61 -6.58
N ALA A 126 9.40 8.13 -6.23
CA ALA A 126 8.98 9.50 -6.54
C ALA A 126 9.93 10.52 -5.89
N GLY A 127 10.36 10.28 -4.65
CA GLY A 127 11.27 11.14 -3.90
C GLY A 127 12.67 11.26 -4.53
N PHE A 128 13.16 10.21 -5.19
CA PHE A 128 14.39 10.25 -5.99
C PHE A 128 14.17 10.69 -7.46
N GLY A 129 12.97 11.15 -7.82
CA GLY A 129 12.66 11.60 -9.18
C GLY A 129 12.44 10.49 -10.20
N TYR A 130 12.34 9.21 -9.78
CA TYR A 130 12.03 8.08 -10.66
C TYR A 130 10.53 8.01 -10.98
N TYR A 131 10.00 9.05 -11.62
CA TYR A 131 8.56 9.20 -11.90
C TYR A 131 7.99 8.03 -12.70
N ALA A 132 8.71 7.56 -13.72
CA ALA A 132 8.29 6.43 -14.54
C ALA A 132 8.09 5.17 -13.68
N LEU A 133 9.04 4.86 -12.79
CA LEU A 133 8.94 3.74 -11.87
C LEU A 133 7.75 3.89 -10.91
N ALA A 134 7.54 5.09 -10.37
CA ALA A 134 6.44 5.36 -9.46
C ALA A 134 5.07 5.19 -10.15
N ILE A 135 4.92 5.72 -11.37
CA ILE A 135 3.65 5.65 -12.12
C ILE A 135 3.38 4.24 -12.65
N PHE A 136 4.35 3.59 -13.30
CA PHE A 136 4.14 2.21 -13.77
C PHE A 136 3.94 1.24 -12.62
N GLY A 137 4.70 1.38 -11.52
CA GLY A 137 4.50 0.60 -10.31
C GLY A 137 3.10 0.77 -9.72
N MET A 138 2.60 2.02 -9.66
CA MET A 138 1.23 2.33 -9.25
C MET A 138 0.20 1.60 -10.11
N VAL A 139 0.36 1.63 -11.45
CA VAL A 139 -0.57 0.96 -12.37
C VAL A 139 -0.57 -0.55 -12.15
N PHE A 140 0.61 -1.17 -12.04
CA PHE A 140 0.71 -2.61 -11.78
C PHE A 140 0.10 -3.02 -10.45
N ILE A 141 0.34 -2.25 -9.38
CA ILE A 141 -0.25 -2.52 -8.06
C ILE A 141 -1.78 -2.36 -8.14
N PHE A 142 -2.27 -1.29 -8.75
CA PHE A 142 -3.70 -1.05 -8.91
C PHE A 142 -4.39 -2.19 -9.66
N VAL A 143 -3.82 -2.60 -10.80
CA VAL A 143 -4.33 -3.73 -11.59
C VAL A 143 -4.32 -5.02 -10.76
N THR A 144 -3.25 -5.27 -10.01
CA THR A 144 -3.14 -6.46 -9.15
C THR A 144 -4.24 -6.47 -8.10
N LEU A 145 -4.47 -5.36 -7.41
CA LEU A 145 -5.47 -5.26 -6.36
C LEU A 145 -6.89 -5.46 -6.91
N THR A 146 -7.22 -4.83 -8.03
CA THR A 146 -8.56 -4.87 -8.64
C THR A 146 -8.83 -6.19 -9.36
N LEU A 147 -7.88 -6.66 -10.18
CA LEU A 147 -8.08 -7.86 -11.00
C LEU A 147 -8.21 -9.13 -10.14
N PHE A 148 -7.35 -9.27 -9.13
CA PHE A 148 -7.39 -10.47 -8.28
C PHE A 148 -8.59 -10.47 -7.33
N GLU A 149 -9.08 -9.32 -6.87
CA GLU A 149 -10.35 -9.25 -6.13
C GLU A 149 -11.52 -9.73 -7.00
N TRP A 150 -11.64 -9.19 -8.21
CA TRP A 150 -12.68 -9.60 -9.15
C TRP A 150 -12.61 -11.10 -9.49
N LEU A 151 -11.40 -11.65 -9.64
CA LEU A 151 -11.19 -13.06 -9.94
C LEU A 151 -11.58 -13.96 -8.75
N GLN A 152 -11.24 -13.56 -7.52
CA GLN A 152 -11.63 -14.28 -6.30
C GLN A 152 -13.14 -14.31 -6.13
N ASP A 153 -13.83 -13.19 -6.30
CA ASP A 153 -15.28 -13.11 -6.20
C ASP A 153 -15.98 -14.03 -7.22
N LYS A 154 -15.43 -14.09 -8.44
CA LYS A 154 -15.98 -14.94 -9.49
C LYS A 154 -15.76 -16.44 -9.21
N LEU A 155 -14.60 -16.82 -8.69
CA LEU A 155 -14.27 -18.21 -8.36
C LEU A 155 -15.07 -18.72 -7.17
N VAL A 156 -15.19 -17.91 -6.11
CA VAL A 156 -15.94 -18.27 -4.89
C VAL A 156 -17.44 -18.38 -5.20
N LYS A 157 -17.98 -17.50 -6.03
CA LYS A 157 -19.39 -17.54 -6.44
C LYS A 157 -19.72 -18.81 -7.26
N ASN A 158 -18.79 -19.29 -8.09
CA ASN A 158 -18.96 -20.53 -8.85
C ASN A 158 -18.92 -21.77 -7.94
N HIS A 159 -18.07 -21.78 -6.92
CA HIS A 159 -17.94 -22.92 -6.00
C HIS A 159 -19.19 -23.09 -5.10
N ASN A 160 -19.81 -21.99 -4.67
CA ASN A 160 -21.03 -22.02 -3.88
C ASN A 160 -22.27 -22.47 -4.68
N PHE A 161 -22.25 -22.34 -6.02
CA PHE A 161 -23.32 -22.85 -6.86
C PHE A 161 -23.32 -24.38 -6.97
N ASP A 162 -22.13 -25.00 -7.01
CA ASP A 162 -22.01 -26.47 -7.06
C ASP A 162 -22.36 -27.16 -5.73
N SER A 163 -22.16 -26.49 -4.58
CA SER A 163 -22.46 -27.05 -3.27
C SER A 163 -23.94 -26.96 -2.88
N SER A 164 -24.74 -26.16 -3.58
CA SER A 164 -26.19 -26.05 -3.35
C SER A 164 -27.02 -27.13 -4.05
N PHE A 165 -26.39 -27.96 -4.89
CA PHE A 165 -27.04 -29.08 -5.59
C PHE A 165 -26.65 -30.42 -4.97
N SER A 166 -26.90 -30.60 -3.66
CA SER A 166 -26.97 -31.93 -3.03
C SER A 166 -28.45 -32.27 -2.93
N PRO A 167 -28.94 -33.30 -3.64
CA PRO A 167 -30.29 -33.81 -3.40
C PRO A 167 -30.28 -34.40 -2.00
N SER A 168 -30.99 -33.78 -1.07
CA SER A 168 -31.32 -34.42 0.20
C SER A 168 -32.21 -35.61 -0.13
N ASP A 169 -31.64 -36.81 -0.09
CA ASP A 169 -32.38 -38.05 -0.11
C ASP A 169 -33.08 -38.22 1.26
N ASN A 170 -34.25 -37.60 1.37
CA ASN A 170 -35.12 -37.65 2.55
C ASN A 170 -36.06 -38.84 2.42
N ARG A 171 -35.55 -40.03 2.02
CA ARG A 171 -36.37 -41.23 1.83
C ARG A 171 -36.33 -42.21 3.00
N ASP A 172 -35.50 -41.99 4.01
CA ASP A 172 -35.30 -42.98 5.07
C ASP A 172 -36.00 -42.66 6.41
N GLU A 173 -36.50 -41.44 6.62
CA GLU A 173 -37.21 -41.09 7.86
C GLU A 173 -38.66 -41.56 7.92
N ASP A 174 -39.35 -41.67 6.79
CA ASP A 174 -40.76 -42.14 6.77
C ASP A 174 -40.92 -43.66 6.97
N SER A 175 -39.82 -44.41 6.78
CA SER A 175 -39.84 -45.88 7.00
C SER A 175 -39.78 -46.28 8.48
N PHE A 176 -39.16 -45.48 9.32
CA PHE A 176 -39.05 -45.77 10.77
C PHE A 176 -40.27 -45.34 11.56
N ALA A 177 -41.00 -44.32 11.09
CA ALA A 177 -42.23 -43.89 11.76
C ALA A 177 -43.39 -44.88 11.63
N SER A 178 -43.41 -45.68 10.58
CA SER A 178 -44.47 -46.68 10.36
C SER A 178 -44.30 -47.95 11.17
N LEU A 179 -43.11 -48.25 11.70
CA LEU A 179 -42.82 -49.43 12.49
C LEU A 179 -43.06 -49.23 14.01
N SER A 180 -43.14 -48.00 14.50
CA SER A 180 -43.39 -47.69 15.91
C SER A 180 -44.86 -47.63 16.29
N SER A 181 -45.79 -47.72 15.33
CA SER A 181 -47.26 -47.73 15.57
C SER A 181 -47.86 -49.08 15.64
N LEU A 182 -47.06 -50.20 15.65
CA LEU A 182 -47.51 -51.60 15.69
C LEU A 182 -47.03 -52.36 16.93
N SER A 183 -46.59 -51.66 17.99
CA SER A 183 -46.26 -52.29 19.26
C SER A 183 -47.14 -51.82 20.39
#